data_285fb31df04bbe604b0a0e0ffdac6969
#
_entry.id   285fb31df04bbe604b0a0e0ffdac6969
#
_cell.length_a   1.000
_cell.length_b   1.000
_cell.length_c   1.000
_cell.angle_alpha   90.00
_cell.angle_beta   90.00
_cell.angle_gamma   90.00
#
_symmetry.space_group_name_H-M   'P 1'
#
loop_
_entity.id
_entity.type
_entity.pdbx_description
1 polymer ?
#
loop_
_entity_poly.entity_id
_entity_poly.type
_entity_poly.pdbx_seq_one_letter_code
_entity_poly.pdbx_strand_id
1 'polypeptide(L)'
;MYSDLIPRFQIRQNATLLAIESSCDETAAAVVRNGREILSSEIISSCKEHIRFGGVVPEIASRAHTSAISLATEKAIANAGISLNDLDGVCVTYGAGLLGALLVGVSYAKSLAYALSVPLVPVSHIRGHLAAAYLCDDTLEPPFVSLLASGGHTAIILVDADYSYRVLGSTMDDAVGESFDKVARVLGLEYPGGPNVEKLAREGKNVVPMPKMLKGVGGYSFSYSGLKTAVINYVHHAEQTGEEYSRADVACSFQHAAIDILAEKALEACEQSGYRTLTVGGGVAANGYLRETLTNMCKDKSVKLVLPPKVLCTDNAAMIGAEGYLQYRRGNFSDLSLNASARVGLG
;
A
#
# COMPACT_ATOMS: atom_id res chain seq x y z
N MET A 1 32.63 15.19 -0.36
CA MET A 1 31.16 15.36 -0.63
C MET A 1 30.40 14.16 -0.02
N TYR A 2 29.08 14.21 0.13
CA TYR A 2 28.31 13.09 0.69
C TYR A 2 28.51 11.79 -0.11
N SER A 3 28.59 11.87 -1.43
CA SER A 3 28.92 10.74 -2.31
C SER A 3 30.20 10.00 -1.95
N ASP A 4 31.20 10.71 -1.35
CA ASP A 4 32.45 10.12 -0.96
C ASP A 4 32.36 9.29 0.34
N LEU A 5 31.22 9.44 1.07
CA LEU A 5 30.91 8.66 2.26
C LEU A 5 30.31 7.31 1.92
N ILE A 6 29.58 7.19 0.79
CA ILE A 6 28.83 5.98 0.45
C ILE A 6 29.68 4.71 0.49
N PRO A 7 30.87 4.65 -0.11
CA PRO A 7 31.74 3.46 -0.05
C PRO A 7 32.27 3.15 1.35
N ARG A 8 32.13 4.09 2.30
CA ARG A 8 32.66 3.99 3.68
C ARG A 8 31.59 3.63 4.68
N PHE A 9 30.30 3.64 4.30
CA PHE A 9 29.21 3.23 5.19
C PHE A 9 29.33 1.75 5.55
N GLN A 10 29.31 1.48 6.84
CA GLN A 10 29.34 0.11 7.35
C GLN A 10 27.91 -0.42 7.48
N ILE A 11 27.65 -1.54 6.85
CA ILE A 11 26.36 -2.25 6.97
C ILE A 11 26.35 -3.03 8.28
N ARG A 12 25.49 -2.61 9.20
CA ARG A 12 25.29 -3.28 10.48
C ARG A 12 24.20 -4.35 10.38
N GLN A 13 24.38 -5.47 11.08
CA GLN A 13 23.34 -6.48 11.18
C GLN A 13 22.16 -5.96 12.02
N ASN A 14 22.46 -5.32 13.14
CA ASN A 14 21.47 -4.64 13.96
C ASN A 14 21.48 -3.16 13.57
N ALA A 15 20.48 -2.73 12.84
CA ALA A 15 20.38 -1.36 12.36
C ALA A 15 19.02 -0.75 12.75
N THR A 16 19.08 0.48 13.24
CA THR A 16 17.92 1.32 13.54
C THR A 16 17.78 2.38 12.47
N LEU A 17 16.69 2.32 11.71
CA LEU A 17 16.46 3.16 10.55
C LEU A 17 15.28 4.10 10.80
N LEU A 18 15.45 5.37 10.44
CA LEU A 18 14.34 6.29 10.29
C LEU A 18 13.75 6.12 8.89
N ALA A 19 12.46 5.95 8.80
CA ALA A 19 11.74 5.86 7.54
C ALA A 19 10.77 7.01 7.37
N ILE A 20 10.63 7.51 6.13
CA ILE A 20 9.79 8.65 5.75
C ILE A 20 8.91 8.23 4.58
N GLU A 21 7.59 8.44 4.73
CA GLU A 21 6.58 8.22 3.70
C GLU A 21 5.83 9.52 3.44
N SER A 22 5.72 9.92 2.17
CA SER A 22 4.99 11.11 1.73
C SER A 22 4.45 10.98 0.30
N SER A 23 4.07 9.78 -0.11
CA SER A 23 3.71 9.52 -1.52
C SER A 23 2.33 10.02 -1.94
N CYS A 24 1.41 10.21 -0.98
CA CYS A 24 0.02 10.59 -1.25
C CYS A 24 -0.49 11.64 -0.28
N ASP A 25 -1.39 11.32 0.62
CA ASP A 25 -2.03 12.25 1.57
C ASP A 25 -1.63 12.02 3.05
N GLU A 26 -0.86 10.99 3.34
CA GLU A 26 -0.25 10.71 4.64
C GLU A 26 1.20 11.18 4.70
N THR A 27 1.50 12.04 5.68
CA THR A 27 2.88 12.34 6.08
C THR A 27 3.24 11.41 7.23
N ALA A 28 4.15 10.46 7.00
CA ALA A 28 4.52 9.53 8.05
C ALA A 28 6.02 9.46 8.28
N ALA A 29 6.38 9.24 9.55
CA ALA A 29 7.74 8.90 9.97
C ALA A 29 7.69 7.73 10.96
N ALA A 30 8.64 6.80 10.86
CA ALA A 30 8.74 5.65 11.74
C ALA A 30 10.20 5.33 12.04
N VAL A 31 10.45 4.80 13.23
CA VAL A 31 11.73 4.21 13.58
C VAL A 31 11.56 2.70 13.60
N VAL A 32 12.32 2.01 12.75
CA VAL A 32 12.24 0.56 12.60
C VAL A 32 13.62 -0.05 12.84
N ARG A 33 13.65 -1.09 13.66
CA ARG A 33 14.86 -1.86 13.93
C ARG A 33 14.83 -3.18 13.17
N ASN A 34 15.93 -3.47 12.47
CA ASN A 34 16.14 -4.72 11.74
C ASN A 34 15.04 -5.04 10.70
N GLY A 35 14.29 -4.04 10.24
CA GLY A 35 13.19 -4.19 9.30
C GLY A 35 11.97 -4.96 9.82
N ARG A 36 11.92 -5.26 11.11
CA ARG A 36 10.86 -6.08 11.72
C ARG A 36 10.24 -5.48 12.98
N GLU A 37 11.02 -4.80 13.78
CA GLU A 37 10.58 -4.19 15.03
C GLU A 37 10.24 -2.71 14.81
N ILE A 38 8.97 -2.35 15.03
CA ILE A 38 8.51 -0.96 15.00
C ILE A 38 8.77 -0.35 16.38
N LEU A 39 9.75 0.54 16.49
CA LEU A 39 9.99 1.30 17.73
C LEU A 39 9.00 2.44 17.87
N SER A 40 8.65 3.09 16.75
CA SER A 40 7.62 4.13 16.69
C SER A 40 7.08 4.25 15.28
N SER A 41 5.84 4.73 15.14
CA SER A 41 5.22 5.03 13.84
C SER A 41 4.22 6.16 14.01
N GLU A 42 4.48 7.28 13.34
CA GLU A 42 3.70 8.50 13.40
C GLU A 42 3.11 8.81 12.03
N ILE A 43 1.81 9.09 11.99
CA ILE A 43 1.09 9.42 10.77
C ILE A 43 0.31 10.71 10.98
N ILE A 44 0.50 11.67 10.10
CA ILE A 44 -0.26 12.93 10.03
C ILE A 44 -0.97 12.96 8.69
N SER A 45 -2.28 12.70 8.68
CA SER A 45 -3.07 12.63 7.45
C SER A 45 -3.69 13.97 7.09
N SER A 46 -3.64 14.32 5.81
CA SER A 46 -4.35 15.44 5.21
C SER A 46 -5.70 15.03 4.59
N CYS A 47 -6.16 13.80 4.79
CA CYS A 47 -7.38 13.25 4.20
C CYS A 47 -8.61 14.17 4.38
N LYS A 48 -8.76 14.78 5.56
CA LYS A 48 -9.87 15.71 5.84
C LYS A 48 -9.93 16.92 4.91
N GLU A 49 -8.78 17.39 4.44
CA GLU A 49 -8.67 18.53 3.52
C GLU A 49 -9.12 18.14 2.11
N HIS A 50 -9.08 16.84 1.79
CA HIS A 50 -9.42 16.31 0.48
C HIS A 50 -10.90 15.91 0.34
N ILE A 51 -11.62 15.66 1.43
CA ILE A 51 -13.04 15.22 1.42
C ILE A 51 -13.90 16.13 0.54
N ARG A 52 -13.77 17.45 0.67
CA ARG A 52 -14.54 18.45 -0.09
C ARG A 52 -14.31 18.39 -1.61
N PHE A 53 -13.23 17.76 -2.06
CA PHE A 53 -12.90 17.60 -3.48
C PHE A 53 -13.26 16.20 -4.00
N GLY A 54 -13.69 15.30 -3.12
CA GLY A 54 -14.02 13.92 -3.45
C GLY A 54 -12.82 13.06 -3.85
N GLY A 55 -11.60 13.42 -3.40
CA GLY A 55 -10.35 12.71 -3.66
C GLY A 55 -9.13 13.59 -3.46
N VAL A 56 -7.95 12.99 -3.51
CA VAL A 56 -6.68 13.69 -3.23
C VAL A 56 -6.37 14.75 -4.27
N VAL A 57 -6.03 15.97 -3.79
CA VAL A 57 -5.56 17.09 -4.62
C VAL A 57 -4.05 17.23 -4.41
N PRO A 58 -3.21 16.97 -5.44
CA PRO A 58 -1.75 16.89 -5.30
C PRO A 58 -1.09 18.13 -4.68
N GLU A 59 -1.54 19.32 -5.03
CA GLU A 59 -1.01 20.58 -4.49
C GLU A 59 -1.29 20.72 -2.97
N ILE A 60 -2.49 20.35 -2.53
CA ILE A 60 -2.88 20.41 -1.13
C ILE A 60 -2.05 19.40 -0.33
N ALA A 61 -1.92 18.15 -0.83
CA ALA A 61 -1.11 17.14 -0.21
C ALA A 61 0.36 17.60 -0.05
N SER A 62 0.96 18.16 -1.11
CA SER A 62 2.35 18.63 -1.06
C SER A 62 2.56 19.71 0.00
N ARG A 63 1.62 20.65 0.15
CA ARG A 63 1.68 21.70 1.18
C ARG A 63 1.51 21.12 2.59
N ALA A 64 0.60 20.16 2.76
CA ALA A 64 0.40 19.49 4.04
C ALA A 64 1.68 18.75 4.48
N HIS A 65 2.36 18.04 3.58
CA HIS A 65 3.65 17.39 3.87
C HIS A 65 4.71 18.38 4.35
N THR A 66 4.83 19.53 3.70
CA THR A 66 5.81 20.56 4.08
C THR A 66 5.60 21.02 5.53
N SER A 67 4.36 21.12 5.99
CA SER A 67 4.01 21.55 7.34
C SER A 67 4.14 20.44 8.39
N ALA A 68 4.01 19.17 7.98
CA ALA A 68 3.87 18.05 8.90
C ALA A 68 5.15 17.21 9.09
N ILE A 69 6.06 17.21 8.10
CA ILE A 69 7.16 16.23 8.04
C ILE A 69 8.15 16.35 9.23
N SER A 70 8.49 17.57 9.64
CA SER A 70 9.38 17.77 10.79
C SER A 70 8.72 17.28 12.07
N LEU A 71 7.45 17.62 12.28
CA LEU A 71 6.69 17.20 13.46
C LEU A 71 6.53 15.67 13.52
N ALA A 72 6.23 15.02 12.39
CA ALA A 72 6.13 13.57 12.32
C ALA A 72 7.47 12.91 12.70
N THR A 73 8.58 13.43 12.16
CA THR A 73 9.93 12.92 12.45
C THR A 73 10.32 13.13 13.93
N GLU A 74 10.11 14.32 14.48
CA GLU A 74 10.41 14.63 15.90
C GLU A 74 9.63 13.69 16.82
N LYS A 75 8.34 13.48 16.55
CA LYS A 75 7.51 12.56 17.34
C LYS A 75 8.01 11.12 17.21
N ALA A 76 8.34 10.67 15.99
CA ALA A 76 8.84 9.32 15.77
C ALA A 76 10.13 9.06 16.56
N ILE A 77 11.09 9.97 16.55
CA ILE A 77 12.33 9.87 17.31
C ILE A 77 12.06 9.86 18.83
N ALA A 78 11.23 10.80 19.30
CA ALA A 78 10.90 10.90 20.71
C ALA A 78 10.17 9.66 21.24
N ASN A 79 9.17 9.15 20.49
CA ASN A 79 8.39 7.97 20.86
C ASN A 79 9.19 6.67 20.75
N ALA A 80 10.22 6.63 19.91
CA ALA A 80 11.19 5.51 19.88
C ALA A 80 12.17 5.53 21.07
N GLY A 81 12.24 6.62 21.83
CA GLY A 81 13.14 6.77 22.97
C GLY A 81 14.62 6.83 22.55
N ILE A 82 14.93 7.32 21.37
CA ILE A 82 16.29 7.44 20.83
C ILE A 82 16.64 8.88 20.46
N SER A 83 17.89 9.11 20.12
CA SER A 83 18.37 10.37 19.52
C SER A 83 18.63 10.19 18.03
N LEU A 84 18.75 11.30 17.29
CA LEU A 84 19.11 11.26 15.87
C LEU A 84 20.47 10.59 15.61
N ASN A 85 21.38 10.65 16.58
CA ASN A 85 22.72 10.05 16.47
C ASN A 85 22.70 8.51 16.62
N ASP A 86 21.59 7.94 17.06
CA ASP A 86 21.43 6.49 17.18
C ASP A 86 20.93 5.84 15.87
N LEU A 87 20.68 6.65 14.85
CA LEU A 87 20.23 6.19 13.54
C LEU A 87 21.39 5.65 12.70
N ASP A 88 21.19 4.50 12.09
CA ASP A 88 22.12 3.86 11.14
C ASP A 88 21.83 4.22 9.67
N GLY A 89 20.69 4.87 9.39
CA GLY A 89 20.31 5.31 8.05
C GLY A 89 18.94 5.98 8.00
N VAL A 90 18.69 6.67 6.89
CA VAL A 90 17.41 7.31 6.58
C VAL A 90 16.82 6.68 5.32
N CYS A 91 15.66 6.07 5.45
CA CYS A 91 14.90 5.49 4.36
C CYS A 91 13.83 6.49 3.89
N VAL A 92 13.60 6.59 2.60
CA VAL A 92 12.57 7.49 2.07
C VAL A 92 11.91 6.92 0.86
N THR A 93 10.60 7.08 0.79
CA THR A 93 9.84 6.80 -0.42
C THR A 93 10.21 7.80 -1.52
N TYR A 94 10.83 7.29 -2.60
CA TYR A 94 11.16 8.12 -3.76
C TYR A 94 10.17 7.94 -4.93
N GLY A 95 9.27 6.97 -4.84
CA GLY A 95 8.24 6.61 -5.83
C GLY A 95 7.62 5.22 -5.54
N ALA A 96 6.52 4.93 -6.12
CA ALA A 96 5.61 5.73 -6.92
C ALA A 96 4.77 6.66 -6.02
N GLY A 97 4.12 7.68 -6.62
CA GLY A 97 3.24 8.58 -5.87
C GLY A 97 3.11 9.96 -6.52
N LEU A 98 2.50 10.89 -5.79
CA LEU A 98 2.33 12.28 -6.21
C LEU A 98 3.69 12.99 -6.19
N LEU A 99 4.17 13.45 -7.34
CA LEU A 99 5.53 13.98 -7.51
C LEU A 99 5.86 15.11 -6.51
N GLY A 100 4.96 16.08 -6.34
CA GLY A 100 5.16 17.19 -5.40
C GLY A 100 5.25 16.74 -3.94
N ALA A 101 4.43 15.75 -3.55
CA ALA A 101 4.43 15.16 -2.23
C ALA A 101 5.74 14.38 -1.97
N LEU A 102 6.13 13.51 -2.88
CA LEU A 102 7.39 12.77 -2.83
C LEU A 102 8.62 13.69 -2.73
N LEU A 103 8.63 14.81 -3.46
CA LEU A 103 9.75 15.78 -3.41
C LEU A 103 9.96 16.36 -2.02
N VAL A 104 8.90 16.54 -1.22
CA VAL A 104 9.02 17.00 0.17
C VAL A 104 9.78 15.97 1.01
N GLY A 105 9.33 14.70 0.99
CA GLY A 105 9.98 13.61 1.74
C GLY A 105 11.42 13.39 1.31
N VAL A 106 11.67 13.32 -0.01
CA VAL A 106 13.01 13.11 -0.56
C VAL A 106 13.97 14.26 -0.17
N SER A 107 13.51 15.51 -0.26
CA SER A 107 14.34 16.67 0.11
C SER A 107 14.66 16.68 1.60
N TYR A 108 13.68 16.37 2.43
CA TYR A 108 13.84 16.29 3.87
C TYR A 108 14.83 15.16 4.27
N ALA A 109 14.64 13.96 3.72
CA ALA A 109 15.48 12.81 3.98
C ALA A 109 16.94 13.03 3.54
N LYS A 110 17.16 13.65 2.38
CA LYS A 110 18.51 14.05 1.92
C LYS A 110 19.20 14.97 2.92
N SER A 111 18.48 15.99 3.37
CA SER A 111 19.03 16.98 4.31
C SER A 111 19.40 16.32 5.63
N LEU A 112 18.55 15.42 6.11
CA LEU A 112 18.79 14.70 7.36
C LEU A 112 19.95 13.70 7.24
N ALA A 113 19.98 12.88 6.18
CA ALA A 113 21.05 11.93 5.93
C ALA A 113 22.42 12.63 5.78
N TYR A 114 22.43 13.79 5.11
CA TYR A 114 23.63 14.62 4.99
C TYR A 114 24.11 15.15 6.35
N ALA A 115 23.20 15.73 7.14
CA ALA A 115 23.53 16.30 8.44
C ALA A 115 24.07 15.25 9.42
N LEU A 116 23.50 14.05 9.40
CA LEU A 116 23.89 12.94 10.28
C LEU A 116 25.05 12.11 9.73
N SER A 117 25.43 12.31 8.47
CA SER A 117 26.44 11.50 7.78
C SER A 117 26.11 9.99 7.81
N VAL A 118 24.85 9.64 7.59
CA VAL A 118 24.33 8.25 7.52
C VAL A 118 23.84 7.92 6.13
N PRO A 119 23.71 6.63 5.75
CA PRO A 119 23.17 6.21 4.47
C PRO A 119 21.78 6.77 4.18
N LEU A 120 21.56 7.27 2.95
CA LEU A 120 20.27 7.56 2.37
C LEU A 120 19.80 6.34 1.57
N VAL A 121 18.67 5.74 1.98
CA VAL A 121 18.15 4.51 1.40
C VAL A 121 16.88 4.82 0.61
N PRO A 122 16.92 4.75 -0.72
CA PRO A 122 15.73 4.94 -1.56
C PRO A 122 14.82 3.72 -1.49
N VAL A 123 13.52 3.94 -1.27
CA VAL A 123 12.53 2.88 -1.16
C VAL A 123 11.38 3.10 -2.14
N SER A 124 10.99 2.05 -2.87
CA SER A 124 9.77 2.05 -3.67
C SER A 124 8.55 1.91 -2.75
N HIS A 125 7.57 2.79 -2.88
CA HIS A 125 6.30 2.72 -2.16
C HIS A 125 5.62 1.36 -2.32
N ILE A 126 5.62 0.83 -3.54
CA ILE A 126 5.03 -0.48 -3.86
C ILE A 126 5.73 -1.60 -3.09
N ARG A 127 7.06 -1.59 -3.05
CA ARG A 127 7.85 -2.56 -2.27
C ARG A 127 7.61 -2.41 -0.77
N GLY A 128 7.39 -1.18 -0.28
CA GLY A 128 7.00 -0.93 1.09
C GLY A 128 5.72 -1.69 1.48
N HIS A 129 4.68 -1.60 0.66
CA HIS A 129 3.45 -2.36 0.91
C HIS A 129 3.65 -3.87 0.97
N LEU A 130 4.55 -4.43 0.16
CA LEU A 130 4.89 -5.86 0.23
C LEU A 130 5.65 -6.18 1.51
N ALA A 131 6.56 -5.30 1.91
CA ALA A 131 7.40 -5.47 3.08
C ALA A 131 6.65 -5.30 4.42
N ALA A 132 5.46 -4.68 4.42
CA ALA A 132 4.61 -4.59 5.61
C ALA A 132 4.34 -5.96 6.26
N ALA A 133 4.35 -7.03 5.48
CA ALA A 133 4.19 -8.40 5.99
C ALA A 133 5.31 -8.83 6.94
N TYR A 134 6.54 -8.34 6.75
CA TYR A 134 7.68 -8.64 7.63
C TYR A 134 7.55 -8.03 9.03
N LEU A 135 6.72 -6.98 9.16
CA LEU A 135 6.42 -6.34 10.46
C LEU A 135 5.39 -7.12 11.27
N CYS A 136 4.78 -8.16 10.70
CA CYS A 136 3.67 -8.89 11.30
C CYS A 136 4.04 -10.33 11.66
N ASP A 137 5.09 -10.84 11.06
CA ASP A 137 5.55 -12.21 11.25
C ASP A 137 7.08 -12.26 11.20
N ASP A 138 7.71 -12.40 12.36
CA ASP A 138 9.17 -12.43 12.49
C ASP A 138 9.80 -13.64 11.80
N THR A 139 8.98 -14.66 11.50
CA THR A 139 9.43 -15.89 10.82
C THR A 139 9.19 -15.86 9.32
N LEU A 140 8.57 -14.79 8.80
CA LEU A 140 8.31 -14.67 7.37
C LEU A 140 9.61 -14.54 6.59
N GLU A 141 9.86 -15.51 5.73
CA GLU A 141 10.96 -15.52 4.77
C GLU A 141 10.43 -15.93 3.39
N PRO A 142 10.97 -15.38 2.29
CA PRO A 142 10.59 -15.85 0.97
C PRO A 142 11.06 -17.30 0.74
N PRO A 143 10.43 -18.08 -0.19
CA PRO A 143 9.51 -17.55 -1.18
C PRO A 143 8.06 -17.50 -0.72
N PHE A 144 7.31 -16.51 -1.23
CA PHE A 144 5.87 -16.41 -1.00
C PHE A 144 5.14 -15.65 -2.14
N VAL A 145 3.82 -15.79 -2.18
CA VAL A 145 2.95 -14.96 -3.03
C VAL A 145 2.52 -13.72 -2.26
N SER A 146 2.48 -12.57 -2.91
CA SER A 146 1.93 -11.34 -2.35
C SER A 146 0.81 -10.80 -3.22
N LEU A 147 -0.35 -10.57 -2.61
CA LEU A 147 -1.45 -9.82 -3.19
C LEU A 147 -1.29 -8.34 -2.80
N LEU A 148 -1.01 -7.50 -3.77
CA LEU A 148 -1.02 -6.05 -3.60
C LEU A 148 -2.38 -5.52 -4.03
N ALA A 149 -3.09 -4.84 -3.11
CA ALA A 149 -4.40 -4.26 -3.36
C ALA A 149 -4.51 -2.90 -2.65
N SER A 150 -4.32 -1.83 -3.40
CA SER A 150 -4.32 -0.44 -2.89
C SER A 150 -5.19 0.48 -3.74
N GLY A 151 -5.22 1.77 -3.42
CA GLY A 151 -5.89 2.80 -4.21
C GLY A 151 -5.30 2.93 -5.62
N GLY A 152 -3.98 2.80 -5.76
CA GLY A 152 -3.28 2.98 -7.04
C GLY A 152 -2.79 1.69 -7.70
N HIS A 153 -2.74 0.57 -6.99
CA HIS A 153 -2.13 -0.65 -7.50
C HIS A 153 -2.95 -1.90 -7.14
N THR A 154 -3.05 -2.81 -8.10
CA THR A 154 -3.61 -4.16 -7.90
C THR A 154 -2.75 -5.13 -8.69
N ALA A 155 -2.09 -6.07 -8.00
CA ALA A 155 -1.18 -7.02 -8.61
C ALA A 155 -1.01 -8.29 -7.78
N ILE A 156 -0.66 -9.39 -8.44
CA ILE A 156 -0.15 -10.60 -7.82
C ILE A 156 1.35 -10.70 -8.14
N ILE A 157 2.15 -10.87 -7.09
CA ILE A 157 3.59 -10.79 -7.14
C ILE A 157 4.16 -12.05 -6.47
N LEU A 158 5.13 -12.68 -7.09
CA LEU A 158 5.99 -13.66 -6.43
C LEU A 158 7.18 -12.94 -5.80
N VAL A 159 7.45 -13.25 -4.57
CA VAL A 159 8.69 -12.89 -3.89
C VAL A 159 9.54 -14.16 -3.82
N ASP A 160 10.57 -14.20 -4.65
CA ASP A 160 11.43 -15.38 -4.79
C ASP A 160 12.49 -15.44 -3.64
N ALA A 161 13.12 -16.59 -3.44
CA ALA A 161 14.02 -16.86 -2.32
C ALA A 161 15.22 -15.89 -2.19
N ASP A 162 15.60 -15.23 -3.26
CA ASP A 162 16.62 -14.18 -3.31
C ASP A 162 16.07 -12.77 -3.03
N TYR A 163 14.80 -12.68 -2.60
CA TYR A 163 14.04 -11.44 -2.40
C TYR A 163 13.84 -10.63 -3.70
N SER A 164 13.94 -11.25 -4.87
CA SER A 164 13.52 -10.64 -6.13
C SER A 164 11.99 -10.67 -6.26
N TYR A 165 11.46 -9.72 -7.02
CA TYR A 165 10.02 -9.56 -7.22
C TYR A 165 9.66 -9.90 -8.67
N ARG A 166 8.66 -10.74 -8.86
CA ARG A 166 8.16 -11.12 -10.17
C ARG A 166 6.66 -10.92 -10.26
N VAL A 167 6.22 -9.94 -11.03
CA VAL A 167 4.80 -9.65 -11.23
C VAL A 167 4.19 -10.73 -12.12
N LEU A 168 3.23 -11.48 -11.61
CA LEU A 168 2.45 -12.46 -12.39
C LEU A 168 1.35 -11.78 -13.20
N GLY A 169 0.72 -10.77 -12.63
CA GLY A 169 -0.29 -9.97 -13.31
C GLY A 169 -0.70 -8.77 -12.47
N SER A 170 -1.23 -7.76 -13.14
CA SER A 170 -1.68 -6.53 -12.54
C SER A 170 -2.98 -6.05 -13.18
N THR A 171 -3.57 -5.00 -12.63
CA THR A 171 -4.72 -4.37 -13.28
C THR A 171 -4.32 -3.72 -14.61
N MET A 172 -5.22 -3.84 -15.60
CA MET A 172 -5.06 -3.22 -16.93
C MET A 172 -5.71 -1.84 -17.01
N ASP A 173 -6.51 -1.48 -15.99
CA ASP A 173 -7.24 -0.23 -15.90
C ASP A 173 -7.25 0.29 -14.46
N ASP A 174 -8.41 0.58 -13.87
CA ASP A 174 -8.52 1.07 -12.50
C ASP A 174 -7.94 0.04 -11.50
N ALA A 175 -7.26 0.51 -10.46
CA ALA A 175 -6.96 -0.32 -9.30
C ALA A 175 -8.24 -0.63 -8.51
N VAL A 176 -8.22 -1.71 -7.72
CA VAL A 176 -9.40 -2.12 -6.95
C VAL A 176 -9.86 -1.03 -5.98
N GLY A 177 -8.95 -0.38 -5.26
CA GLY A 177 -9.30 0.71 -4.34
C GLY A 177 -9.86 1.92 -5.05
N GLU A 178 -9.29 2.32 -6.19
CA GLU A 178 -9.84 3.38 -7.05
C GLU A 178 -11.25 3.04 -7.53
N SER A 179 -11.52 1.77 -7.85
CA SER A 179 -12.85 1.31 -8.23
C SER A 179 -13.86 1.46 -7.08
N PHE A 180 -13.45 1.15 -5.84
CA PHE A 180 -14.27 1.40 -4.63
C PHE A 180 -14.59 2.89 -4.46
N ASP A 181 -13.61 3.79 -4.64
CA ASP A 181 -13.82 5.24 -4.53
C ASP A 181 -14.79 5.77 -5.61
N LYS A 182 -14.66 5.25 -6.85
CA LYS A 182 -15.56 5.61 -7.95
C LYS A 182 -16.98 5.11 -7.72
N VAL A 183 -17.16 3.88 -7.22
CA VAL A 183 -18.48 3.34 -6.89
C VAL A 183 -19.08 4.05 -5.69
N ALA A 184 -18.30 4.38 -4.67
CA ALA A 184 -18.76 5.20 -3.55
C ALA A 184 -19.39 6.52 -4.01
N ARG A 185 -18.74 7.20 -4.95
CA ARG A 185 -19.26 8.44 -5.54
C ARG A 185 -20.60 8.23 -6.26
N VAL A 186 -20.75 7.14 -7.02
CA VAL A 186 -22.01 6.79 -7.70
C VAL A 186 -23.12 6.53 -6.68
N LEU A 187 -22.78 5.89 -5.56
CA LEU A 187 -23.70 5.62 -4.47
C LEU A 187 -23.91 6.81 -3.53
N GLY A 188 -23.36 8.00 -3.83
CA GLY A 188 -23.48 9.20 -2.98
C GLY A 188 -22.84 9.06 -1.60
N LEU A 189 -21.74 8.30 -1.51
CA LEU A 189 -20.95 8.14 -0.30
C LEU A 189 -19.74 9.09 -0.33
N GLU A 190 -19.28 9.48 0.85
CA GLU A 190 -18.13 10.36 1.02
C GLU A 190 -16.80 9.63 0.77
N TYR A 191 -15.76 10.42 0.52
CA TYR A 191 -14.36 9.95 0.49
C TYR A 191 -13.84 9.77 1.94
N PRO A 192 -13.01 8.72 2.22
CA PRO A 192 -12.58 7.64 1.34
C PRO A 192 -13.66 6.60 1.06
N GLY A 193 -13.79 6.19 -0.21
CA GLY A 193 -14.89 5.34 -0.67
C GLY A 193 -14.82 3.92 -0.16
N GLY A 194 -13.64 3.31 -0.08
CA GLY A 194 -13.46 1.92 0.33
C GLY A 194 -14.15 1.56 1.65
N PRO A 195 -13.84 2.23 2.78
CA PRO A 195 -14.48 1.98 4.06
C PRO A 195 -15.99 2.25 4.06
N ASN A 196 -16.44 3.27 3.33
CA ASN A 196 -17.84 3.65 3.27
C ASN A 196 -18.68 2.66 2.44
N VAL A 197 -18.14 2.14 1.33
CA VAL A 197 -18.76 1.05 0.56
C VAL A 197 -18.82 -0.24 1.41
N GLU A 198 -17.74 -0.59 2.10
CA GLU A 198 -17.72 -1.77 2.99
C GLU A 198 -18.78 -1.66 4.08
N LYS A 199 -18.89 -0.49 4.72
CA LYS A 199 -19.92 -0.26 5.76
C LYS A 199 -21.33 -0.45 5.21
N LEU A 200 -21.63 0.15 4.05
CA LEU A 200 -22.93 0.03 3.40
C LEU A 200 -23.21 -1.42 2.93
N ALA A 201 -22.21 -2.11 2.39
CA ALA A 201 -22.31 -3.48 1.91
C ALA A 201 -22.71 -4.48 3.01
N ARG A 202 -22.38 -4.22 4.27
CA ARG A 202 -22.78 -5.08 5.41
C ARG A 202 -24.28 -5.06 5.68
N GLU A 203 -24.98 -4.04 5.23
CA GLU A 203 -26.43 -3.90 5.37
C GLU A 203 -27.17 -4.50 4.18
N GLY A 204 -26.47 -4.85 3.11
CA GLY A 204 -27.03 -5.35 1.85
C GLY A 204 -26.87 -6.85 1.65
N LYS A 205 -27.42 -7.29 0.52
CA LYS A 205 -27.35 -8.67 0.04
C LYS A 205 -26.70 -8.71 -1.34
N ASN A 206 -25.96 -9.77 -1.64
CA ASN A 206 -25.36 -10.00 -2.95
C ASN A 206 -26.42 -10.53 -3.95
N VAL A 207 -27.28 -9.65 -4.45
CA VAL A 207 -28.42 -10.00 -5.34
C VAL A 207 -28.43 -9.20 -6.65
N VAL A 208 -27.59 -8.16 -6.78
CA VAL A 208 -27.50 -7.37 -8.01
C VAL A 208 -26.50 -8.06 -8.96
N PRO A 209 -26.91 -8.38 -10.21
CA PRO A 209 -26.02 -9.03 -11.17
C PRO A 209 -24.80 -8.18 -11.50
N MET A 210 -23.61 -8.72 -11.25
CA MET A 210 -22.33 -8.08 -11.61
C MET A 210 -21.60 -8.89 -12.68
N PRO A 211 -20.96 -8.25 -13.65
CA PRO A 211 -20.20 -8.95 -14.68
C PRO A 211 -19.00 -9.68 -14.06
N LYS A 212 -18.71 -10.88 -14.56
CA LYS A 212 -17.45 -11.56 -14.25
C LYS A 212 -16.30 -10.85 -14.97
N MET A 213 -15.33 -10.36 -14.22
CA MET A 213 -14.15 -9.71 -14.78
C MET A 213 -13.34 -10.69 -15.62
N LEU A 214 -12.88 -10.23 -16.80
CA LEU A 214 -11.99 -10.98 -17.70
C LEU A 214 -12.46 -12.42 -17.96
N LYS A 215 -13.77 -12.61 -18.18
CA LYS A 215 -14.34 -13.93 -18.46
C LYS A 215 -13.63 -14.58 -19.67
N GLY A 216 -13.02 -15.74 -19.44
CA GLY A 216 -12.32 -16.51 -20.48
C GLY A 216 -10.90 -15.98 -20.80
N VAL A 217 -10.40 -14.96 -20.12
CA VAL A 217 -9.01 -14.52 -20.20
C VAL A 217 -8.24 -15.17 -19.05
N GLY A 218 -7.34 -16.07 -19.39
CA GLY A 218 -6.44 -16.71 -18.41
C GLY A 218 -5.43 -15.73 -17.82
N GLY A 219 -4.72 -16.17 -16.78
CA GLY A 219 -3.67 -15.41 -16.12
C GLY A 219 -4.15 -14.53 -14.96
N TYR A 220 -3.23 -13.72 -14.44
CA TYR A 220 -3.38 -13.01 -13.18
C TYR A 220 -3.71 -11.52 -13.32
N SER A 221 -4.08 -11.07 -14.54
CA SER A 221 -4.50 -9.68 -14.78
C SER A 221 -5.89 -9.41 -14.21
N PHE A 222 -6.13 -8.13 -13.89
CA PHE A 222 -7.42 -7.62 -13.38
C PHE A 222 -7.95 -6.52 -14.31
N SER A 223 -9.26 -6.23 -14.23
CA SER A 223 -9.92 -5.11 -14.90
C SER A 223 -11.17 -4.73 -14.14
N TYR A 224 -11.20 -3.54 -13.56
CA TYR A 224 -12.30 -3.05 -12.74
C TYR A 224 -13.22 -2.05 -13.46
N SER A 225 -12.81 -1.54 -14.62
CA SER A 225 -13.59 -0.54 -15.37
C SER A 225 -14.97 -1.06 -15.79
N GLY A 226 -15.05 -2.34 -16.18
CA GLY A 226 -16.32 -2.99 -16.54
C GLY A 226 -17.28 -3.13 -15.35
N LEU A 227 -16.73 -3.45 -14.17
CA LEU A 227 -17.52 -3.59 -12.94
C LEU A 227 -18.08 -2.23 -12.48
N LYS A 228 -17.27 -1.19 -12.49
CA LYS A 228 -17.71 0.20 -12.24
C LYS A 228 -18.83 0.61 -13.20
N THR A 229 -18.65 0.36 -14.49
CA THR A 229 -19.63 0.70 -15.53
C THR A 229 -20.97 -0.04 -15.31
N ALA A 230 -20.92 -1.30 -14.87
CA ALA A 230 -22.12 -2.05 -14.54
C ALA A 230 -22.90 -1.42 -13.39
N VAL A 231 -22.21 -0.97 -12.33
CA VAL A 231 -22.84 -0.25 -11.21
C VAL A 231 -23.48 1.06 -11.69
N ILE A 232 -22.77 1.86 -12.48
CA ILE A 232 -23.30 3.13 -13.03
C ILE A 232 -24.55 2.86 -13.84
N ASN A 233 -24.51 1.89 -14.76
CA ASN A 233 -25.64 1.58 -15.64
C ASN A 233 -26.84 1.06 -14.83
N TYR A 234 -26.62 0.23 -13.80
CA TYR A 234 -27.68 -0.29 -12.95
C TYR A 234 -28.40 0.84 -12.19
N VAL A 235 -27.65 1.72 -11.56
CA VAL A 235 -28.18 2.86 -10.80
C VAL A 235 -28.93 3.82 -11.74
N HIS A 236 -28.34 4.22 -12.86
CA HIS A 236 -29.00 5.11 -13.82
C HIS A 236 -30.26 4.50 -14.42
N HIS A 237 -30.25 3.19 -14.72
CA HIS A 237 -31.44 2.52 -15.23
C HIS A 237 -32.59 2.59 -14.21
N ALA A 238 -32.34 2.25 -12.96
CA ALA A 238 -33.33 2.32 -11.90
C ALA A 238 -33.88 3.75 -11.71
N GLU A 239 -32.99 4.76 -11.72
CA GLU A 239 -33.39 6.17 -11.62
C GLU A 239 -34.26 6.63 -12.82
N GLN A 240 -33.94 6.18 -14.04
CA GLN A 240 -34.68 6.54 -15.25
C GLN A 240 -36.05 5.83 -15.34
N THR A 241 -36.13 4.59 -14.89
CA THR A 241 -37.38 3.80 -14.93
C THR A 241 -38.26 4.02 -13.71
N GLY A 242 -37.74 4.66 -12.65
CA GLY A 242 -38.44 4.81 -11.38
C GLY A 242 -38.51 3.52 -10.57
N GLU A 243 -37.68 2.53 -10.90
CA GLU A 243 -37.54 1.29 -10.12
C GLU A 243 -36.81 1.56 -8.79
N GLU A 244 -37.39 1.05 -7.71
CA GLU A 244 -36.71 1.09 -6.41
C GLU A 244 -35.53 0.11 -6.39
N TYR A 245 -34.40 0.58 -5.87
CA TYR A 245 -33.23 -0.27 -5.65
C TYR A 245 -32.58 -0.01 -4.29
N SER A 246 -31.93 -1.03 -3.76
CA SER A 246 -31.19 -0.93 -2.50
C SER A 246 -29.73 -0.55 -2.79
N ARG A 247 -29.30 0.64 -2.36
CA ARG A 247 -27.88 1.06 -2.43
C ARG A 247 -26.97 0.08 -1.68
N ALA A 248 -27.47 -0.52 -0.59
CA ALA A 248 -26.74 -1.51 0.20
C ALA A 248 -26.52 -2.80 -0.59
N ASP A 249 -27.54 -3.27 -1.35
CA ASP A 249 -27.41 -4.46 -2.17
C ASP A 249 -26.45 -4.24 -3.35
N VAL A 250 -26.46 -3.04 -3.95
CA VAL A 250 -25.49 -2.66 -4.98
C VAL A 250 -24.07 -2.68 -4.41
N ALA A 251 -23.87 -2.06 -3.25
CA ALA A 251 -22.56 -2.03 -2.58
C ALA A 251 -22.06 -3.44 -2.21
N CYS A 252 -22.96 -4.30 -1.69
CA CYS A 252 -22.66 -5.68 -1.35
C CYS A 252 -22.25 -6.48 -2.59
N SER A 253 -23.06 -6.43 -3.65
CA SER A 253 -22.80 -7.17 -4.89
C SER A 253 -21.53 -6.71 -5.60
N PHE A 254 -21.26 -5.39 -5.61
CA PHE A 254 -20.02 -4.84 -6.11
C PHE A 254 -18.83 -5.35 -5.30
N GLN A 255 -18.88 -5.27 -3.96
CA GLN A 255 -17.80 -5.73 -3.09
C GLN A 255 -17.49 -7.20 -3.32
N HIS A 256 -18.51 -8.06 -3.37
CA HIS A 256 -18.32 -9.48 -3.66
C HIS A 256 -17.61 -9.68 -5.00
N ALA A 257 -18.13 -9.10 -6.08
CA ALA A 257 -17.53 -9.25 -7.41
C ALA A 257 -16.09 -8.73 -7.49
N ALA A 258 -15.78 -7.62 -6.78
CA ALA A 258 -14.45 -7.03 -6.79
C ALA A 258 -13.43 -7.83 -5.96
N ILE A 259 -13.86 -8.40 -4.85
CA ILE A 259 -12.97 -9.05 -3.86
C ILE A 259 -12.77 -10.54 -4.16
N ASP A 260 -13.83 -11.25 -4.57
CA ASP A 260 -13.74 -12.69 -4.79
C ASP A 260 -12.68 -13.04 -5.85
N ILE A 261 -12.60 -12.26 -6.92
CA ILE A 261 -11.59 -12.47 -7.97
C ILE A 261 -10.16 -12.21 -7.47
N LEU A 262 -9.96 -11.28 -6.52
CA LEU A 262 -8.64 -11.07 -5.91
C LEU A 262 -8.20 -12.32 -5.14
N ALA A 263 -9.10 -12.85 -4.31
CA ALA A 263 -8.84 -14.01 -3.49
C ALA A 263 -8.61 -15.27 -4.35
N GLU A 264 -9.48 -15.51 -5.33
CA GLU A 264 -9.37 -16.65 -6.26
C GLU A 264 -8.01 -16.66 -6.96
N LYS A 265 -7.63 -15.54 -7.60
CA LYS A 265 -6.36 -15.46 -8.34
C LYS A 265 -5.12 -15.51 -7.44
N ALA A 266 -5.20 -14.96 -6.22
CA ALA A 266 -4.09 -15.04 -5.26
C ALA A 266 -3.84 -16.49 -4.83
N LEU A 267 -4.90 -17.24 -4.55
CA LEU A 267 -4.80 -18.66 -4.19
C LEU A 267 -4.36 -19.54 -5.40
N GLU A 268 -4.86 -19.25 -6.60
CA GLU A 268 -4.40 -19.89 -7.82
C GLU A 268 -2.89 -19.69 -8.02
N ALA A 269 -2.39 -18.47 -7.75
CA ALA A 269 -0.95 -18.19 -7.81
C ALA A 269 -0.13 -19.02 -6.81
N CYS A 270 -0.66 -19.22 -5.59
CA CYS A 270 -0.04 -20.11 -4.61
C CYS A 270 0.02 -21.56 -5.12
N GLU A 271 -1.07 -22.04 -5.69
CA GLU A 271 -1.13 -23.40 -6.22
C GLU A 271 -0.17 -23.62 -7.40
N GLN A 272 -0.16 -22.68 -8.35
CA GLN A 272 0.67 -22.83 -9.57
C GLN A 272 2.16 -22.60 -9.30
N SER A 273 2.51 -21.70 -8.37
CA SER A 273 3.91 -21.50 -7.97
C SER A 273 4.44 -22.57 -7.02
N GLY A 274 3.56 -23.30 -6.35
CA GLY A 274 3.91 -24.21 -5.24
C GLY A 274 4.25 -23.49 -3.94
N TYR A 275 4.13 -22.15 -3.88
CA TYR A 275 4.39 -21.37 -2.66
C TYR A 275 3.24 -21.53 -1.67
N ARG A 276 3.58 -21.76 -0.41
CA ARG A 276 2.62 -22.08 0.65
C ARG A 276 2.33 -20.92 1.61
N THR A 277 2.80 -19.73 1.29
CA THR A 277 2.54 -18.52 2.06
C THR A 277 1.95 -17.45 1.14
N LEU A 278 0.86 -16.83 1.57
CA LEU A 278 0.23 -15.67 0.95
C LEU A 278 0.33 -14.48 1.87
N THR A 279 0.87 -13.37 1.40
CA THR A 279 0.86 -12.08 2.08
C THR A 279 -0.09 -11.13 1.38
N VAL A 280 -0.61 -10.13 2.08
CA VAL A 280 -1.49 -9.12 1.49
C VAL A 280 -1.00 -7.73 1.91
N GLY A 281 -0.86 -6.83 0.95
CA GLY A 281 -0.44 -5.45 1.18
C GLY A 281 -1.36 -4.44 0.49
N GLY A 282 -1.30 -3.17 0.94
CA GLY A 282 -2.10 -2.07 0.41
C GLY A 282 -3.41 -1.84 1.16
N GLY A 283 -3.98 -0.65 0.99
CA GLY A 283 -5.15 -0.18 1.78
C GLY A 283 -6.37 -1.09 1.72
N VAL A 284 -6.59 -1.79 0.61
CA VAL A 284 -7.73 -2.73 0.46
C VAL A 284 -7.55 -3.99 1.32
N ALA A 285 -6.31 -4.31 1.76
CA ALA A 285 -6.07 -5.37 2.74
C ALA A 285 -6.74 -5.11 4.11
N ALA A 286 -7.19 -3.89 4.37
CA ALA A 286 -7.99 -3.54 5.55
C ALA A 286 -9.47 -3.94 5.43
N ASN A 287 -9.97 -4.22 4.22
CA ASN A 287 -11.36 -4.61 3.96
C ASN A 287 -11.69 -5.92 4.66
N GLY A 288 -12.74 -5.91 5.50
CA GLY A 288 -13.13 -7.06 6.32
C GLY A 288 -13.57 -8.26 5.50
N TYR A 289 -14.31 -8.03 4.41
CA TYR A 289 -14.75 -9.10 3.53
C TYR A 289 -13.58 -9.81 2.84
N LEU A 290 -12.58 -9.05 2.35
CA LEU A 290 -11.34 -9.63 1.79
C LEU A 290 -10.60 -10.49 2.83
N ARG A 291 -10.47 -9.98 4.04
CA ARG A 291 -9.78 -10.69 5.13
C ARG A 291 -10.47 -12.00 5.48
N GLU A 292 -11.79 -11.97 5.61
CA GLU A 292 -12.60 -13.16 5.90
C GLU A 292 -12.52 -14.20 4.75
N THR A 293 -12.71 -13.75 3.51
CA THR A 293 -12.63 -14.61 2.31
C THR A 293 -11.27 -15.29 2.21
N LEU A 294 -10.17 -14.53 2.32
CA LEU A 294 -8.82 -15.10 2.27
C LEU A 294 -8.53 -16.04 3.44
N THR A 295 -9.00 -15.70 4.65
CA THR A 295 -8.79 -16.56 5.82
C THR A 295 -9.44 -17.94 5.62
N ASN A 296 -10.69 -17.97 5.13
CA ASN A 296 -11.40 -19.19 4.86
C ASN A 296 -10.75 -20.01 3.73
N MET A 297 -10.49 -19.37 2.58
CA MET A 297 -9.90 -20.04 1.42
C MET A 297 -8.48 -20.55 1.69
N CYS A 298 -7.64 -19.79 2.39
CA CYS A 298 -6.28 -20.22 2.75
C CYS A 298 -6.29 -21.41 3.70
N LYS A 299 -7.23 -21.43 4.67
CA LYS A 299 -7.41 -22.55 5.59
C LYS A 299 -7.76 -23.83 4.82
N ASP A 300 -8.72 -23.75 3.87
CA ASP A 300 -9.16 -24.89 3.07
C ASP A 300 -8.05 -25.47 2.20
N LYS A 301 -7.14 -24.60 1.71
CA LYS A 301 -6.02 -24.97 0.84
C LYS A 301 -4.69 -25.19 1.56
N SER A 302 -4.65 -25.13 2.89
CA SER A 302 -3.44 -25.23 3.71
C SER A 302 -2.34 -24.26 3.27
N VAL A 303 -2.72 -23.02 2.99
CA VAL A 303 -1.83 -21.89 2.69
C VAL A 303 -1.70 -21.04 3.95
N LYS A 304 -0.47 -20.71 4.37
CA LYS A 304 -0.21 -19.77 5.46
C LYS A 304 -0.57 -18.36 4.99
N LEU A 305 -1.51 -17.70 5.68
CA LEU A 305 -1.91 -16.34 5.38
C LEU A 305 -1.25 -15.36 6.36
N VAL A 306 -0.57 -14.34 5.84
CA VAL A 306 -0.02 -13.22 6.61
C VAL A 306 -0.77 -11.95 6.26
N LEU A 307 -1.61 -11.49 7.18
CA LEU A 307 -2.41 -10.28 7.04
C LEU A 307 -1.90 -9.21 8.00
N PRO A 308 -1.37 -8.08 7.51
CA PRO A 308 -1.01 -6.96 8.36
C PRO A 308 -2.22 -6.46 9.18
N PRO A 309 -2.01 -5.99 10.42
CA PRO A 309 -3.05 -5.26 11.13
C PRO A 309 -3.47 -4.03 10.32
N LYS A 310 -4.72 -3.60 10.47
CA LYS A 310 -5.30 -2.56 9.60
C LYS A 310 -4.46 -1.28 9.54
N VAL A 311 -3.80 -0.92 10.63
CA VAL A 311 -2.92 0.25 10.72
C VAL A 311 -1.68 0.17 9.81
N LEU A 312 -1.25 -1.03 9.45
CA LEU A 312 -0.13 -1.26 8.53
C LEU A 312 -0.57 -1.54 7.07
N CYS A 313 -1.88 -1.58 6.81
CA CYS A 313 -2.39 -1.75 5.45
C CYS A 313 -2.38 -0.45 4.64
N THR A 314 -2.65 0.69 5.30
CA THR A 314 -2.61 2.02 4.66
C THR A 314 -1.19 2.57 4.61
N ASP A 315 -1.02 3.71 3.92
CA ASP A 315 0.29 4.35 3.79
C ASP A 315 0.87 4.69 5.18
N ASN A 316 2.07 4.19 5.44
CA ASN A 316 2.78 4.37 6.70
C ASN A 316 4.29 4.27 6.49
N ALA A 317 5.07 4.86 7.39
CA ALA A 317 6.53 4.84 7.26
C ALA A 317 7.16 3.53 7.78
N ALA A 318 6.46 2.75 8.62
CA ALA A 318 7.02 1.50 9.11
C ALA A 318 7.24 0.49 7.97
N MET A 319 6.30 0.41 6.99
CA MET A 319 6.45 -0.42 5.79
C MET A 319 7.67 0.01 4.95
N ILE A 320 7.95 1.32 4.91
CA ILE A 320 9.13 1.86 4.23
C ILE A 320 10.41 1.50 4.99
N GLY A 321 10.37 1.48 6.31
CA GLY A 321 11.48 1.01 7.15
C GLY A 321 11.76 -0.48 6.98
N ALA A 322 10.73 -1.31 6.81
CA ALA A 322 10.89 -2.73 6.56
C ALA A 322 11.60 -3.01 5.22
N GLU A 323 11.12 -2.44 4.12
CA GLU A 323 11.78 -2.55 2.81
C GLU A 323 13.14 -1.85 2.84
N GLY A 324 13.22 -0.69 3.49
CA GLY A 324 14.46 0.07 3.64
C GLY A 324 15.57 -0.74 4.30
N TYR A 325 15.25 -1.57 5.27
CA TYR A 325 16.24 -2.46 5.88
C TYR A 325 16.77 -3.50 4.87
N LEU A 326 15.93 -4.07 4.03
CA LEU A 326 16.37 -4.99 2.98
C LEU A 326 17.31 -4.29 1.99
N GLN A 327 17.00 -3.05 1.61
CA GLN A 327 17.87 -2.25 0.74
C GLN A 327 19.16 -1.85 1.45
N TYR A 328 19.09 -1.44 2.72
CA TYR A 328 20.25 -1.13 3.56
C TYR A 328 21.20 -2.32 3.66
N ARG A 329 20.68 -3.52 3.91
CA ARG A 329 21.48 -4.76 4.00
C ARG A 329 22.18 -5.12 2.69
N ARG A 330 21.64 -4.69 1.55
CA ARG A 330 22.24 -4.86 0.22
C ARG A 330 23.23 -3.76 -0.15
N GLY A 331 23.36 -2.73 0.68
CA GLY A 331 24.18 -1.56 0.38
C GLY A 331 23.60 -0.67 -0.72
N ASN A 332 22.31 -0.75 -0.98
CA ASN A 332 21.62 0.07 -1.98
C ASN A 332 21.39 1.48 -1.44
N PHE A 333 22.47 2.25 -1.39
CA PHE A 333 22.49 3.63 -0.94
C PHE A 333 22.47 4.59 -2.11
N SER A 334 21.82 5.73 -1.92
CA SER A 334 21.83 6.81 -2.91
C SER A 334 22.67 7.99 -2.44
N ASP A 335 23.18 8.74 -3.38
CA ASP A 335 23.75 10.06 -3.09
C ASP A 335 22.64 11.14 -3.09
N LEU A 336 23.05 12.40 -2.93
CA LEU A 336 22.11 13.52 -2.89
C LEU A 336 21.50 13.88 -4.25
N SER A 337 21.84 13.16 -5.33
CA SER A 337 21.18 13.30 -6.64
C SER A 337 19.86 12.53 -6.72
N LEU A 338 19.53 11.69 -5.72
CA LEU A 338 18.24 11.01 -5.63
C LEU A 338 17.11 11.97 -5.95
N ASN A 339 16.23 11.58 -6.84
CA ASN A 339 15.06 12.36 -7.20
C ASN A 339 13.77 11.57 -7.07
N ALA A 340 12.68 12.27 -6.85
CA ALA A 340 11.35 11.66 -6.81
C ALA A 340 10.90 11.22 -8.21
N SER A 341 10.14 10.15 -8.28
CA SER A 341 9.55 9.64 -9.50
C SER A 341 8.08 9.27 -9.29
N ALA A 342 7.18 9.84 -10.09
CA ALA A 342 5.76 9.51 -9.99
C ALA A 342 5.46 8.05 -10.33
N ARG A 343 6.33 7.40 -11.10
CA ARG A 343 6.20 6.00 -11.52
C ARG A 343 7.50 5.26 -11.25
N VAL A 344 7.41 4.21 -10.46
CA VAL A 344 8.52 3.31 -10.16
C VAL A 344 7.97 1.88 -10.22
N GLY A 345 8.63 1.01 -10.97
CA GLY A 345 8.29 -0.40 -11.04
C GLY A 345 8.75 -1.18 -9.80
N LEU A 346 8.42 -2.46 -9.80
CA LEU A 346 8.88 -3.41 -8.76
C LEU A 346 10.30 -3.93 -9.02
N GLY A 347 10.75 -3.87 -10.26
CA GLY A 347 12.07 -4.33 -10.70
C GLY A 347 13.09 -3.23 -10.76
#